data_c295c74fc7ef1d9fe20def0f391e3913
#
_entry.id   c295c74fc7ef1d9fe20def0f391e3913
#
_cell.length_a   1.000
_cell.length_b   1.000
_cell.length_c   1.000
_cell.angle_alpha   90.00
_cell.angle_beta   90.00
_cell.angle_gamma   90.00
#
_symmetry.space_group_name_H-M   'P 1'
#
loop_
_entity.id
_entity.type
_entity.pdbx_description
1 polymer ?
#
loop_
_entity_poly.entity_id
_entity_poly.type
_entity_poly.pdbx_seq_one_letter_code
_entity_poly.pdbx_strand_id
1 'polypeptide(L)' 'MTNKELKLKSVFLRRNLLKYIYKAKAGHTGGSLSCVDTLNVLYNRVLNVDSTNFRNPDRDRYIQSKGHCVEAFFQNQI' A
#
# COMPACT_ATOMS: atom_id res chain seq x y z
N MET A 1 4.76 5.05 13.01
CA MET A 1 3.73 6.07 12.73
C MET A 1 2.64 6.05 13.77
N THR A 2 2.17 7.23 14.18
CA THR A 2 1.00 7.35 15.04
C THR A 2 -0.27 7.04 14.28
N ASN A 3 -1.39 6.84 15.01
CA ASN A 3 -2.69 6.61 14.35
C ASN A 3 -3.09 7.80 13.48
N LYS A 4 -2.83 9.03 13.93
CA LYS A 4 -3.11 10.23 13.16
C LYS A 4 -2.31 10.27 11.86
N GLU A 5 -1.03 9.95 11.93
CA GLU A 5 -0.15 9.91 10.77
C GLU A 5 -0.58 8.83 9.76
N LEU A 6 -0.99 7.64 10.26
CA LEU A 6 -1.51 6.57 9.42
C LEU A 6 -2.78 6.98 8.69
N LYS A 7 -3.70 7.68 9.37
CA LYS A 7 -4.93 8.19 8.74
C LYS A 7 -4.63 9.19 7.64
N LEU A 8 -3.71 10.11 7.88
CA LEU A 8 -3.28 11.07 6.86
C LEU A 8 -2.61 10.37 5.68
N LYS A 9 -1.78 9.38 5.97
CA LYS A 9 -1.14 8.58 4.92
C LYS A 9 -2.16 7.82 4.08
N SER A 10 -3.21 7.29 4.69
CA SER A 10 -4.29 6.60 3.97
C SER A 10 -5.00 7.54 2.99
N VAL A 11 -5.31 8.76 3.41
CA VAL A 11 -5.91 9.76 2.52
C VAL A 11 -4.99 10.05 1.33
N PHE A 12 -3.72 10.25 1.59
CA PHE A 12 -2.72 10.51 0.56
C PHE A 12 -2.62 9.34 -0.43
N LEU A 13 -2.56 8.11 0.08
CA LEU A 13 -2.46 6.91 -0.74
C LEU A 13 -3.70 6.69 -1.61
N ARG A 14 -4.91 6.90 -1.04
CA ARG A 14 -6.16 6.79 -1.79
C ARG A 14 -6.21 7.81 -2.92
N ARG A 15 -5.80 9.04 -2.64
CA ARG A 15 -5.78 10.11 -3.64
C ARG A 15 -4.84 9.79 -4.80
N ASN A 16 -3.64 9.33 -4.51
CA ASN A 16 -2.66 8.95 -5.52
C ASN A 16 -3.11 7.72 -6.30
N LEU A 17 -3.73 6.76 -5.61
CA LEU A 17 -4.26 5.55 -6.22
C LEU A 17 -5.33 5.89 -7.27
N LEU A 18 -6.27 6.75 -6.92
CA LEU A 18 -7.33 7.17 -7.85
C LEU A 18 -6.76 7.90 -9.05
N LYS A 19 -5.78 8.76 -8.85
CA LYS A 19 -5.08 9.44 -9.95
C LYS A 19 -4.40 8.43 -10.88
N TYR A 20 -3.73 7.46 -10.32
CA TYR A 20 -3.03 6.44 -11.08
C TYR A 20 -4.00 5.59 -11.91
N ILE A 21 -5.07 5.11 -11.28
CA ILE A 21 -6.09 4.30 -11.95
C ILE A 21 -6.75 5.09 -13.09
N TYR A 22 -7.07 6.35 -12.86
CA TYR A 22 -7.65 7.21 -13.87
C TYR A 22 -6.70 7.36 -15.08
N LYS A 23 -5.43 7.64 -14.84
CA LYS A 23 -4.44 7.78 -15.91
C LYS A 23 -4.23 6.49 -16.70
N ALA A 24 -4.18 5.37 -15.99
CA ALA A 24 -3.95 4.06 -16.59
C ALA A 24 -5.22 3.47 -17.22
N LYS A 25 -6.39 4.08 -16.95
CA LYS A 25 -7.70 3.56 -17.35
C LYS A 25 -7.93 2.14 -16.87
N ALA A 26 -7.41 1.83 -15.68
CA ALA A 26 -7.56 0.51 -15.05
C ALA A 26 -8.93 0.37 -14.40
N GLY A 27 -9.44 -0.86 -14.30
CA GLY A 27 -10.79 -1.13 -13.84
C GLY A 27 -10.94 -1.64 -12.41
N HIS A 28 -9.86 -1.71 -11.63
CA HIS A 28 -9.89 -2.37 -10.34
C HIS A 28 -9.95 -1.40 -9.15
N THR A 29 -10.73 -0.32 -9.29
CA THR A 29 -10.82 0.75 -8.28
C THR A 29 -11.30 0.23 -6.93
N GLY A 30 -12.42 -0.53 -6.91
CA GLY A 30 -12.99 -1.05 -5.67
C GLY A 30 -12.05 -2.00 -4.94
N GLY A 31 -11.41 -2.91 -5.68
CA GLY A 31 -10.45 -3.85 -5.12
C GLY A 31 -9.25 -3.14 -4.49
N SER A 32 -8.69 -2.16 -5.18
CA SER A 32 -7.55 -1.40 -4.68
C SER A 32 -7.92 -0.56 -3.46
N LEU A 33 -9.07 0.12 -3.48
CA LEU A 33 -9.51 0.91 -2.32
C LEU A 33 -9.80 0.03 -1.10
N SER A 34 -10.25 -1.22 -1.31
CA SER A 34 -10.56 -2.12 -0.19
C SER A 34 -9.33 -2.55 0.58
N CYS A 35 -8.15 -2.58 -0.04
CA CYS A 35 -6.94 -3.07 0.61
C CYS A 35 -5.89 -2.01 0.90
N VAL A 36 -6.03 -0.78 0.38
CA VAL A 36 -4.99 0.25 0.53
C VAL A 36 -4.74 0.60 1.99
N ASP A 37 -5.77 0.67 2.82
CA ASP A 37 -5.62 0.98 4.24
C ASP A 37 -4.91 -0.15 5.00
N THR A 38 -5.27 -1.40 4.69
CA THR A 38 -4.60 -2.55 5.28
C THR A 38 -3.10 -2.55 4.95
N LEU A 39 -2.77 -2.33 3.68
CA LEU A 39 -1.37 -2.26 3.24
C LEU A 39 -0.64 -1.09 3.89
N ASN A 40 -1.30 0.06 4.04
CA ASN A 40 -0.71 1.21 4.71
C ASN A 40 -0.30 0.86 6.14
N VAL A 41 -1.21 0.24 6.91
CA VAL A 41 -0.92 -0.15 8.30
C VAL A 41 0.20 -1.19 8.35
N LEU A 42 0.15 -2.20 7.47
CA LEU A 42 1.17 -3.25 7.43
C LEU A 42 2.56 -2.67 7.17
N TYR A 43 2.73 -1.87 6.11
CA TYR A 43 4.04 -1.37 5.71
C TYR A 43 4.57 -0.25 6.59
N ASN A 44 3.69 0.55 7.19
CA ASN A 44 4.12 1.72 7.95
C ASN A 44 4.11 1.52 9.46
N ARG A 45 3.58 0.40 9.96
CA ARG A 45 3.50 0.21 11.41
C ARG A 45 3.76 -1.22 11.88
N VAL A 46 3.41 -2.25 11.11
CA VAL A 46 3.43 -3.63 11.57
C VAL A 46 4.64 -4.40 11.03
N LEU A 47 4.87 -4.36 9.73
CA LEU A 47 5.92 -5.16 9.11
C LEU A 47 7.31 -4.60 9.42
N ASN A 48 8.23 -5.52 9.74
CA ASN A 48 9.65 -5.19 9.89
C ASN A 48 10.32 -5.19 8.52
N VAL A 49 9.97 -4.21 7.71
CA VAL A 49 10.55 -4.01 6.38
C VAL A 49 10.53 -2.54 6.02
N ASP A 50 11.64 -2.01 5.54
CA ASP A 50 11.76 -0.63 5.07
C ASP A 50 12.91 -0.53 4.05
N SER A 51 13.23 0.69 3.62
CA SER A 51 14.29 0.91 2.64
C SER A 51 15.68 0.52 3.14
N THR A 52 15.88 0.37 4.46
CA THR A 52 17.17 0.04 5.03
C THR A 52 17.40 -1.46 5.21
N ASN A 53 16.31 -2.25 5.31
CA ASN A 53 16.42 -3.68 5.57
C ASN A 53 15.77 -4.59 4.51
N PHE A 54 15.38 -4.06 3.37
CA PHE A 54 14.63 -4.84 2.38
C PHE A 54 15.42 -6.03 1.80
N ARG A 55 16.73 -6.06 1.99
CA ARG A 55 17.60 -7.18 1.57
C ARG A 55 17.97 -8.11 2.73
N ASN A 56 17.57 -7.77 3.96
CA ASN A 56 17.86 -8.61 5.11
C ASN A 56 16.98 -9.86 5.08
N PRO A 57 17.55 -11.08 5.19
CA PRO A 57 16.75 -12.31 5.17
C PRO A 57 15.77 -12.43 6.34
N ASP A 58 16.00 -11.69 7.44
CA ASP A 58 15.14 -11.70 8.62
C ASP A 58 14.00 -10.68 8.54
N ARG A 59 13.89 -9.93 7.44
CA ARG A 59 12.80 -8.96 7.28
C ARG A 59 11.45 -9.64 7.13
N ASP A 60 10.39 -8.93 7.46
CA ASP A 60 9.04 -9.38 7.18
C ASP A 60 8.75 -9.29 5.69
N ARG A 61 7.88 -10.17 5.22
CA ARG A 61 7.50 -10.26 3.82
C ARG A 61 5.99 -10.26 3.69
N TYR A 62 5.52 -9.64 2.61
CA TYR A 62 4.12 -9.62 2.25
C TYR A 62 3.95 -10.26 0.88
N ILE A 63 2.98 -11.18 0.76
CA ILE A 63 2.66 -11.85 -0.50
C ILE A 63 1.19 -11.59 -0.79
N GLN A 64 0.90 -11.03 -1.97
CA GLN A 64 -0.46 -10.69 -2.36
C GLN A 64 -0.96 -11.63 -3.45
N SER A 65 -2.02 -12.39 -3.14
CA SER A 65 -2.66 -13.28 -4.12
C SER A 65 -3.69 -12.57 -4.97
N LYS A 66 -4.30 -11.49 -4.44
CA LYS A 66 -5.38 -10.76 -5.11
C LYS A 66 -4.83 -9.76 -6.12
N GLY A 67 -4.81 -10.12 -7.40
CA GLY A 67 -4.34 -9.23 -8.46
C GLY A 67 -5.18 -7.99 -8.67
N HIS A 68 -6.45 -8.02 -8.24
CA HIS A 68 -7.39 -6.89 -8.38
C HIS A 68 -7.01 -5.67 -7.51
N CYS A 69 -6.03 -5.77 -6.63
CA CYS A 69 -5.58 -4.64 -5.83
C CYS A 69 -4.07 -4.39 -5.96
N VAL A 70 -3.50 -4.74 -7.09
CA VAL A 70 -2.06 -4.55 -7.35
C VAL A 70 -1.68 -3.07 -7.32
N GLU A 71 -2.55 -2.18 -7.74
CA GLU A 71 -2.30 -0.73 -7.72
C GLU A 71 -2.09 -0.22 -6.29
N ALA A 72 -2.92 -0.70 -5.35
CA ALA A 72 -2.76 -0.35 -3.94
C ALA A 72 -1.44 -0.87 -3.38
N PHE A 73 -1.05 -2.08 -3.79
CA PHE A 73 0.23 -2.66 -3.40
C PHE A 73 1.40 -1.79 -3.87
N PHE A 74 1.41 -1.41 -5.15
CA PHE A 74 2.46 -0.56 -5.70
C PHE A 74 2.51 0.81 -5.04
N GLN A 75 1.37 1.41 -4.70
CA GLN A 75 1.35 2.71 -4.03
C GLN A 75 2.06 2.65 -2.67
N ASN A 76 2.02 1.52 -1.99
CA ASN A 76 2.68 1.35 -0.70
C ASN A 76 4.18 1.03 -0.82
N GLN A 77 4.68 0.77 -2.02
CA GLN A 77 6.11 0.53 -2.27
C GLN A 77 6.90 1.81 -2.60
N ILE A 78 6.21 2.89 -2.86
CA ILE A 78 6.82 4.16 -3.27
C ILE A 78 7.17 5.04 -2.09
#